data_44fd60765124fdd98fe596ff801225b2
#
_entry.id   44fd60765124fdd98fe596ff801225b2
#
_cell.length_a   1.000
_cell.length_b   1.000
_cell.length_c   1.000
_cell.angle_alpha   90.00
_cell.angle_beta   90.00
_cell.angle_gamma   90.00
#
_symmetry.space_group_name_H-M   'P 1'
#
loop_
_entity.id
_entity.type
_entity.pdbx_description
1 polymer ?
#
loop_
_entity_poly.entity_id
_entity_poly.type
_entity_poly.pdbx_seq_one_letter_code
_entity_poly.pdbx_strand_id
1 'polypeptide(L)'
;MKRLLTILFLSLFCVMSYAQRKGDYYDMAYKLAGKHQIDSSFIYLDSLATKYADKNLYLYYNLTVNPRFRQMHQDKRWDELMNKILKAKHEVEDTLTLQCPQKKDVEKTITAEAKYYNMCVDINVKEKNLKVDGTVTVNFNKKAYIDFALWKYSTVKDIKVNGKDANIDFTPESKFQWMPQAGRLRVNKDNSDKATIHFTYTAHIDSVEAWMASCDTNLVMLSMYMPWYPHNLDSEHFTGDIIFKIDDNFKVSGSGLMSKRNKQWVMHQPWEGFDFEFIAAPNLKSRVVKSQGKSIEIDYLSFEEADIDSLANACQEIFNYYSKLYQVVPETKELKVVLLPDLGGAISRRNFIVAEAYIFNEDLFKLMAHEIGHFWWQYAPADNWLDWMNESFAEYSSLRAIKHHFGDALFNDYVKAYRESVRKVCPIMELDRNAPDAHKVFYNKGAIVLYDLQKKVGDEKFFKFMQTLAKSHVDTHVQLMNIAKNTMGSKWASWIEMRLQQ
;
A
#
# COMPACT_ATOMS: atom_id res chain seq x y z
N MET A 1 -24.35 -15.59 16.41
CA MET A 1 -23.53 -14.36 16.39
C MET A 1 -22.58 -14.22 17.57
N LYS A 2 -23.00 -14.24 18.84
CA LYS A 2 -22.05 -14.14 19.99
C LYS A 2 -20.98 -15.25 20.07
N ARG A 3 -21.25 -16.48 19.64
CA ARG A 3 -20.24 -17.57 19.64
C ARG A 3 -19.19 -17.44 18.52
N LEU A 4 -19.52 -16.84 17.37
CA LEU A 4 -18.52 -16.57 16.30
C LEU A 4 -17.56 -15.44 16.68
N LEU A 5 -18.06 -14.38 17.32
CA LEU A 5 -17.20 -13.30 17.83
C LEU A 5 -16.23 -13.77 18.92
N THR A 6 -16.68 -14.69 19.80
CA THR A 6 -15.82 -15.24 20.87
C THR A 6 -14.71 -16.14 20.29
N ILE A 7 -14.98 -16.86 19.20
CA ILE A 7 -13.97 -17.70 18.53
C ILE A 7 -12.98 -16.83 17.76
N LEU A 8 -13.43 -15.75 17.11
CA LEU A 8 -12.52 -14.78 16.47
C LEU A 8 -11.63 -14.04 17.49
N PHE A 9 -12.19 -13.62 18.64
CA PHE A 9 -11.44 -12.97 19.72
C PHE A 9 -10.45 -13.92 20.39
N LEU A 10 -10.82 -15.18 20.63
CA LEU A 10 -9.91 -16.21 21.18
C LEU A 10 -8.82 -16.60 20.17
N SER A 11 -9.10 -16.64 18.86
CA SER A 11 -8.09 -16.88 17.85
C SER A 11 -7.12 -15.70 17.71
N LEU A 12 -7.59 -14.45 17.78
CA LEU A 12 -6.72 -13.27 17.84
C LEU A 12 -5.86 -13.23 19.11
N PHE A 13 -6.42 -13.55 20.27
CA PHE A 13 -5.67 -13.58 21.54
C PHE A 13 -4.66 -14.74 21.59
N CYS A 14 -5.01 -15.92 21.07
CA CYS A 14 -4.03 -17.01 20.88
C CYS A 14 -2.94 -16.64 19.86
N VAL A 15 -3.27 -15.95 18.78
CA VAL A 15 -2.30 -15.47 17.79
C VAL A 15 -1.39 -14.40 18.38
N MET A 16 -1.91 -13.46 19.19
CA MET A 16 -1.09 -12.43 19.84
C MET A 16 -0.18 -13.00 20.94
N SER A 17 -0.66 -13.86 21.83
CA SER A 17 0.18 -14.51 22.85
C SER A 17 1.20 -15.47 22.24
N TYR A 18 0.86 -16.07 21.11
CA TYR A 18 1.73 -16.95 20.34
C TYR A 18 2.77 -16.15 19.53
N ALA A 19 2.37 -15.03 18.94
CA ALA A 19 3.26 -14.07 18.29
C ALA A 19 4.30 -13.50 19.27
N GLN A 20 3.90 -13.18 20.50
CA GLN A 20 4.78 -12.62 21.52
C GLN A 20 5.89 -13.59 21.96
N ARG A 21 5.58 -14.88 22.24
CA ARG A 21 6.61 -15.90 22.59
C ARG A 21 7.50 -16.29 21.41
N LYS A 22 7.02 -16.20 20.19
CA LYS A 22 7.73 -16.46 18.96
C LYS A 22 8.66 -15.28 18.61
N GLY A 23 8.23 -14.06 18.87
CA GLY A 23 9.02 -12.85 18.77
C GLY A 23 10.30 -12.96 19.58
N ASP A 24 10.25 -13.51 20.80
CA ASP A 24 11.41 -13.61 21.68
C ASP A 24 12.61 -14.39 21.06
N TYR A 25 12.34 -15.52 20.38
CA TYR A 25 13.43 -16.31 19.76
C TYR A 25 13.97 -15.62 18.49
N TYR A 26 13.09 -15.11 17.64
CA TYR A 26 13.49 -14.40 16.43
C TYR A 26 14.25 -13.11 16.77
N ASP A 27 13.70 -12.32 17.67
CA ASP A 27 14.30 -11.05 18.08
C ASP A 27 15.64 -11.23 18.76
N MET A 28 15.78 -12.30 19.57
CA MET A 28 17.08 -12.62 20.18
C MET A 28 18.09 -13.05 19.13
N ALA A 29 17.71 -13.95 18.20
CA ALA A 29 18.57 -14.35 17.09
C ALA A 29 19.01 -13.15 16.24
N TYR A 30 18.04 -12.25 15.92
CA TYR A 30 18.27 -11.04 15.17
C TYR A 30 19.22 -10.05 15.87
N LYS A 31 19.06 -9.86 17.19
CA LYS A 31 19.96 -9.01 18.01
C LYS A 31 21.37 -9.60 18.07
N LEU A 32 21.48 -10.90 18.24
CA LEU A 32 22.77 -11.60 18.31
C LEU A 32 23.50 -11.60 16.96
N ALA A 33 22.80 -11.84 15.86
CA ALA A 33 23.36 -11.72 14.52
C ALA A 33 23.89 -10.29 14.27
N GLY A 34 23.13 -9.26 14.65
CA GLY A 34 23.58 -7.85 14.57
C GLY A 34 24.80 -7.53 15.41
N LYS A 35 25.12 -8.33 16.45
CA LYS A 35 26.33 -8.22 17.28
C LYS A 35 27.45 -9.17 16.83
N HIS A 36 27.32 -9.81 15.66
CA HIS A 36 28.23 -10.83 15.14
C HIS A 36 28.43 -12.05 16.07
N GLN A 37 27.45 -12.32 16.95
CA GLN A 37 27.44 -13.49 17.83
C GLN A 37 26.75 -14.67 17.13
N ILE A 38 27.39 -15.18 16.08
CA ILE A 38 26.81 -16.12 15.13
C ILE A 38 26.38 -17.44 15.80
N ASP A 39 27.23 -18.03 16.64
CA ASP A 39 26.91 -19.31 17.31
C ASP A 39 25.68 -19.17 18.21
N SER A 40 25.63 -18.09 18.98
CA SER A 40 24.48 -17.82 19.84
C SER A 40 23.20 -17.56 19.02
N SER A 41 23.31 -16.87 17.89
CA SER A 41 22.18 -16.66 16.98
C SER A 41 21.63 -17.97 16.44
N PHE A 42 22.50 -18.91 16.01
CA PHE A 42 22.08 -20.25 15.55
C PHE A 42 21.32 -21.04 16.62
N ILE A 43 21.70 -20.95 17.90
CA ILE A 43 20.98 -21.62 18.99
C ILE A 43 19.52 -21.18 19.05
N TYR A 44 19.27 -19.87 18.93
CA TYR A 44 17.92 -19.33 18.93
C TYR A 44 17.16 -19.66 17.65
N LEU A 45 17.79 -19.62 16.48
CA LEU A 45 17.18 -20.00 15.21
C LEU A 45 16.83 -21.50 15.16
N ASP A 46 17.69 -22.38 15.67
CA ASP A 46 17.40 -23.80 15.74
C ASP A 46 16.24 -24.10 16.70
N SER A 47 16.21 -23.40 17.83
CA SER A 47 15.07 -23.45 18.77
C SER A 47 13.78 -22.96 18.12
N LEU A 48 13.84 -21.87 17.34
CA LEU A 48 12.72 -21.33 16.58
C LEU A 48 12.24 -22.34 15.51
N ALA A 49 13.17 -22.91 14.73
CA ALA A 49 12.87 -23.92 13.74
C ALA A 49 12.22 -25.16 14.34
N THR A 50 12.74 -25.64 15.50
CA THR A 50 12.21 -26.83 16.17
C THR A 50 10.81 -26.63 16.72
N LYS A 51 10.51 -25.44 17.28
CA LYS A 51 9.27 -25.22 18.03
C LYS A 51 8.16 -24.57 17.20
N TYR A 52 8.52 -23.88 16.11
CA TYR A 52 7.59 -22.97 15.44
C TYR A 52 7.66 -22.97 13.91
N ALA A 53 8.52 -23.78 13.27
CA ALA A 53 8.63 -23.78 11.80
C ALA A 53 7.31 -24.22 11.12
N ASP A 54 6.61 -25.17 11.73
CA ASP A 54 5.30 -25.66 11.32
C ASP A 54 4.19 -24.58 11.39
N LYS A 55 4.40 -23.56 12.20
CA LYS A 55 3.43 -22.51 12.51
C LYS A 55 3.81 -21.16 11.91
N ASN A 56 5.01 -21.03 11.33
CA ASN A 56 5.50 -19.80 10.72
C ASN A 56 5.90 -20.00 9.26
N LEU A 57 4.91 -20.02 8.39
CA LEU A 57 5.12 -20.18 6.95
C LEU A 57 5.96 -19.06 6.31
N TYR A 58 6.14 -17.92 7.02
CA TYR A 58 7.03 -16.82 6.60
C TYR A 58 8.45 -16.92 7.13
N LEU A 59 8.73 -17.87 8.05
CA LEU A 59 10.06 -17.95 8.69
C LEU A 59 11.18 -18.12 7.66
N TYR A 60 10.96 -19.01 6.69
CA TYR A 60 11.91 -19.23 5.61
C TYR A 60 12.20 -17.95 4.82
N TYR A 61 11.15 -17.25 4.44
CA TYR A 61 11.24 -15.96 3.72
C TYR A 61 12.07 -14.96 4.54
N ASN A 62 11.65 -14.70 5.78
CA ASN A 62 12.29 -13.71 6.64
C ASN A 62 13.79 -14.01 6.87
N LEU A 63 14.17 -15.26 7.05
CA LEU A 63 15.58 -15.61 7.23
C LEU A 63 16.38 -15.48 5.93
N THR A 64 15.78 -15.82 4.79
CA THR A 64 16.46 -15.79 3.48
C THR A 64 16.81 -14.36 3.06
N VAL A 65 15.88 -13.40 3.26
CA VAL A 65 16.05 -12.04 2.72
C VAL A 65 16.55 -11.02 3.74
N ASN A 66 16.45 -11.30 5.05
CA ASN A 66 16.82 -10.32 6.07
C ASN A 66 18.34 -10.08 6.11
N PRO A 67 18.80 -8.82 5.95
CA PRO A 67 20.21 -8.48 5.84
C PRO A 67 21.06 -8.93 7.04
N ARG A 68 20.48 -8.95 8.26
CA ARG A 68 21.21 -9.30 9.48
C ARG A 68 21.65 -10.76 9.53
N PHE A 69 20.89 -11.66 8.87
CA PHE A 69 21.25 -13.07 8.81
C PHE A 69 22.17 -13.41 7.65
N ARG A 70 22.43 -12.51 6.70
CA ARG A 70 23.22 -12.77 5.48
C ARG A 70 24.61 -13.28 5.79
N GLN A 71 25.29 -12.75 6.83
CA GLN A 71 26.59 -13.25 7.26
C GLN A 71 26.57 -14.73 7.69
N MET A 72 25.39 -15.27 8.02
CA MET A 72 25.19 -16.66 8.41
C MET A 72 25.00 -17.60 7.21
N HIS A 73 24.66 -17.06 6.02
CA HIS A 73 24.41 -17.87 4.81
C HIS A 73 25.65 -18.65 4.35
N GLN A 74 26.85 -18.22 4.73
CA GLN A 74 28.11 -18.89 4.43
C GLN A 74 28.47 -19.98 5.45
N ASP A 75 27.77 -20.07 6.57
CA ASP A 75 28.00 -21.08 7.60
C ASP A 75 27.36 -22.41 7.19
N LYS A 76 28.08 -23.52 7.32
CA LYS A 76 27.58 -24.86 6.99
C LYS A 76 26.28 -25.26 7.69
N ARG A 77 26.00 -24.69 8.85
CA ARG A 77 24.76 -24.91 9.62
C ARG A 77 23.55 -24.25 8.99
N TRP A 78 23.77 -23.25 8.12
CA TRP A 78 22.68 -22.51 7.48
C TRP A 78 21.79 -23.39 6.62
N ASP A 79 22.39 -24.17 5.73
CA ASP A 79 21.63 -25.06 4.85
C ASP A 79 20.84 -26.11 5.62
N GLU A 80 21.41 -26.66 6.71
CA GLU A 80 20.72 -27.62 7.58
C GLU A 80 19.51 -26.97 8.26
N LEU A 81 19.68 -25.77 8.81
CA LEU A 81 18.60 -24.96 9.43
C LEU A 81 17.48 -24.67 8.43
N MET A 82 17.84 -24.17 7.24
CA MET A 82 16.86 -23.80 6.21
C MET A 82 16.12 -25.02 5.66
N ASN A 83 16.78 -26.15 5.48
CA ASN A 83 16.13 -27.40 5.08
C ASN A 83 15.16 -27.92 6.15
N LYS A 84 15.51 -27.82 7.43
CA LYS A 84 14.61 -28.15 8.55
C LYS A 84 13.35 -27.30 8.54
N ILE A 85 13.50 -25.98 8.31
CA ILE A 85 12.37 -25.03 8.22
C ILE A 85 11.50 -25.36 7.01
N LEU A 86 12.10 -25.58 5.83
CA LEU A 86 11.37 -25.95 4.61
C LEU A 86 10.58 -27.24 4.78
N LYS A 87 11.21 -28.28 5.36
CA LYS A 87 10.54 -29.55 5.60
C LYS A 87 9.27 -29.35 6.46
N ALA A 88 9.38 -28.68 7.60
CA ALA A 88 8.25 -28.42 8.47
C ALA A 88 7.15 -27.57 7.78
N LYS A 89 7.56 -26.55 6.99
CA LYS A 89 6.64 -25.74 6.19
C LYS A 89 5.90 -26.58 5.16
N HIS A 90 6.59 -27.42 4.40
CA HIS A 90 5.99 -28.26 3.36
C HIS A 90 5.03 -29.30 3.95
N GLU A 91 5.39 -29.93 5.08
CA GLU A 91 4.51 -30.88 5.78
C GLU A 91 3.17 -30.23 6.15
N VAL A 92 3.18 -28.98 6.61
CA VAL A 92 1.95 -28.23 6.91
C VAL A 92 1.20 -27.87 5.63
N GLU A 93 1.89 -27.28 4.65
CA GLU A 93 1.27 -26.85 3.40
C GLU A 93 0.61 -28.01 2.65
N ASP A 94 1.21 -29.20 2.65
CA ASP A 94 0.67 -30.37 1.97
C ASP A 94 -0.67 -30.83 2.58
N THR A 95 -0.92 -30.53 3.85
CA THR A 95 -2.19 -30.84 4.54
C THR A 95 -3.26 -29.74 4.37
N LEU A 96 -2.87 -28.51 3.96
CA LEU A 96 -3.81 -27.41 3.86
C LEU A 96 -4.77 -27.62 2.67
N THR A 97 -6.04 -27.40 2.92
CA THR A 97 -7.04 -27.19 1.86
C THR A 97 -7.16 -25.68 1.61
N LEU A 98 -6.79 -25.25 0.42
CA LEU A 98 -6.88 -23.83 0.05
C LEU A 98 -8.36 -23.44 -0.06
N GLN A 99 -8.70 -22.33 0.58
CA GLN A 99 -9.97 -21.64 0.37
C GLN A 99 -9.69 -20.45 -0.53
N CYS A 100 -10.10 -20.55 -1.80
CA CYS A 100 -9.87 -19.52 -2.80
C CYS A 100 -11.20 -18.84 -3.12
N PRO A 101 -11.65 -17.89 -2.30
CA PRO A 101 -12.87 -17.16 -2.59
C PRO A 101 -12.69 -16.39 -3.89
N GLN A 102 -13.63 -16.56 -4.80
CA GLN A 102 -13.63 -15.90 -6.09
C GLN A 102 -14.63 -14.75 -6.10
N LYS A 103 -14.21 -13.64 -6.67
CA LYS A 103 -15.06 -12.49 -6.96
C LYS A 103 -14.92 -12.19 -8.46
N LYS A 104 -15.94 -12.60 -9.22
CA LYS A 104 -15.98 -12.28 -10.66
C LYS A 104 -15.97 -10.77 -10.87
N ASP A 105 -15.30 -10.35 -11.93
CA ASP A 105 -15.36 -8.96 -12.35
C ASP A 105 -16.82 -8.56 -12.56
N VAL A 106 -17.25 -7.55 -11.86
CA VAL A 106 -18.46 -6.83 -12.22
C VAL A 106 -18.04 -5.88 -13.33
N GLU A 107 -18.69 -5.96 -14.50
CA GLU A 107 -18.51 -4.94 -15.54
C GLU A 107 -18.51 -3.55 -14.86
N LYS A 108 -17.51 -2.73 -15.19
CA LYS A 108 -17.39 -1.37 -14.64
C LYS A 108 -18.70 -0.61 -14.94
N THR A 109 -19.63 -0.68 -14.00
CA THR A 109 -20.89 0.09 -14.12
C THR A 109 -20.52 1.56 -14.03
N ILE A 110 -21.06 2.35 -14.95
CA ILE A 110 -20.95 3.80 -14.86
C ILE A 110 -21.52 4.22 -13.51
N THR A 111 -20.72 4.81 -12.68
CA THR A 111 -21.08 5.29 -11.33
C THR A 111 -21.14 6.80 -11.29
N ALA A 112 -21.73 7.35 -10.24
CA ALA A 112 -21.62 8.78 -9.94
C ALA A 112 -20.20 9.07 -9.43
N GLU A 113 -19.60 10.17 -9.87
CA GLU A 113 -18.19 10.49 -9.63
C GLU A 113 -18.01 11.86 -8.97
N ALA A 114 -17.20 11.92 -7.93
CA ALA A 114 -16.64 13.15 -7.40
C ALA A 114 -15.53 13.67 -8.35
N LYS A 115 -15.44 14.99 -8.54
CA LYS A 115 -14.48 15.61 -9.46
C LYS A 115 -13.55 16.61 -8.80
N TYR A 116 -14.07 17.44 -7.91
CA TYR A 116 -13.27 18.47 -7.26
C TYR A 116 -13.80 18.76 -5.86
N TYR A 117 -12.88 18.77 -4.89
CA TYR A 117 -13.16 19.11 -3.50
C TYR A 117 -12.62 20.48 -3.15
N ASN A 118 -13.39 21.24 -2.37
CA ASN A 118 -12.94 22.47 -1.73
C ASN A 118 -13.40 22.44 -0.27
N MET A 119 -12.46 22.33 0.67
CA MET A 119 -12.76 22.04 2.07
C MET A 119 -11.99 22.93 3.03
N CYS A 120 -12.60 23.18 4.18
CA CYS A 120 -11.95 23.73 5.36
C CYS A 120 -12.08 22.73 6.50
N VAL A 121 -10.95 22.33 7.07
CA VAL A 121 -10.83 21.32 8.13
C VAL A 121 -10.21 21.96 9.36
N ASP A 122 -10.96 22.00 10.44
CA ASP A 122 -10.49 22.48 11.75
C ASP A 122 -10.18 21.26 12.63
N ILE A 123 -8.91 21.12 13.04
CA ILE A 123 -8.39 19.95 13.74
C ILE A 123 -8.13 20.31 15.19
N ASN A 124 -8.92 19.74 16.10
CA ASN A 124 -8.69 19.83 17.53
C ASN A 124 -8.01 18.55 18.03
N VAL A 125 -6.70 18.57 18.14
CA VAL A 125 -5.90 17.40 18.54
C VAL A 125 -6.14 16.96 19.98
N LYS A 126 -6.51 17.89 20.89
CA LYS A 126 -6.77 17.58 22.32
C LYS A 126 -8.08 16.80 22.47
N GLU A 127 -9.09 17.19 21.73
CA GLU A 127 -10.42 16.55 21.74
C GLU A 127 -10.52 15.43 20.70
N LYS A 128 -9.50 15.24 19.88
CA LYS A 128 -9.49 14.27 18.77
C LYS A 128 -10.65 14.45 17.82
N ASN A 129 -10.96 15.69 17.49
CA ASN A 129 -12.11 16.05 16.67
C ASN A 129 -11.69 16.80 15.42
N LEU A 130 -12.40 16.48 14.32
CA LEU A 130 -12.42 17.30 13.11
C LEU A 130 -13.75 18.05 13.01
N LYS A 131 -13.70 19.29 12.56
CA LYS A 131 -14.84 20.02 12.04
C LYS A 131 -14.58 20.33 10.57
N VAL A 132 -15.44 19.83 9.71
CA VAL A 132 -15.28 19.96 8.26
C VAL A 132 -16.47 20.75 7.69
N ASP A 133 -16.13 21.72 6.87
CA ASP A 133 -17.07 22.48 6.04
C ASP A 133 -16.51 22.49 4.61
N GLY A 134 -17.29 22.08 3.61
CA GLY A 134 -16.76 21.98 2.29
C GLY A 134 -17.78 21.69 1.20
N THR A 135 -17.29 21.68 -0.02
CA THR A 135 -18.04 21.32 -1.21
C THR A 135 -17.32 20.26 -2.02
N VAL A 136 -18.10 19.44 -2.71
CA VAL A 136 -17.62 18.55 -3.75
C VAL A 136 -18.46 18.76 -5.03
N THR A 137 -17.79 18.91 -6.16
CA THR A 137 -18.47 18.86 -7.47
C THR A 137 -18.56 17.43 -7.93
N VAL A 138 -19.74 17.02 -8.37
CA VAL A 138 -20.03 15.64 -8.77
C VAL A 138 -20.65 15.59 -10.17
N ASN A 139 -20.42 14.47 -10.85
CA ASN A 139 -21.18 14.06 -12.02
C ASN A 139 -21.94 12.78 -11.67
N PHE A 140 -23.27 12.85 -11.70
CA PHE A 140 -24.11 11.70 -11.37
C PHE A 140 -24.12 10.63 -12.48
N ASN A 141 -23.69 10.95 -13.69
CA ASN A 141 -23.67 10.00 -14.81
C ASN A 141 -25.02 9.28 -14.99
N LYS A 142 -26.11 10.03 -14.88
CA LYS A 142 -27.50 9.54 -14.92
C LYS A 142 -27.92 8.65 -13.73
N LYS A 143 -27.09 8.49 -12.70
CA LYS A 143 -27.48 7.81 -11.46
C LYS A 143 -28.40 8.70 -10.61
N ALA A 144 -29.20 8.06 -9.78
CA ALA A 144 -30.14 8.78 -8.90
C ALA A 144 -29.46 9.36 -7.65
N TYR A 145 -28.30 8.83 -7.29
CA TYR A 145 -27.56 9.22 -6.09
C TYR A 145 -26.04 8.97 -6.27
N ILE A 146 -25.26 9.55 -5.35
CA ILE A 146 -23.86 9.24 -5.12
C ILE A 146 -23.69 8.75 -3.68
N ASP A 147 -22.87 7.71 -3.48
CA ASP A 147 -22.49 7.21 -2.17
C ASP A 147 -21.07 7.63 -1.85
N PHE A 148 -20.86 8.10 -0.63
CA PHE A 148 -19.55 8.40 -0.07
C PHE A 148 -19.27 7.52 1.14
N ALA A 149 -18.04 7.04 1.26
CA ALA A 149 -17.49 6.57 2.53
C ALA A 149 -17.21 7.79 3.40
N LEU A 150 -17.64 7.75 4.65
CA LEU A 150 -17.36 8.78 5.65
C LEU A 150 -17.10 8.07 6.98
N TRP A 151 -16.19 8.61 7.79
CA TRP A 151 -15.86 8.05 9.08
C TRP A 151 -17.08 7.78 9.95
N LYS A 152 -17.23 6.58 10.48
CA LYS A 152 -18.46 6.13 11.16
C LYS A 152 -18.86 6.97 12.38
N TYR A 153 -17.89 7.63 13.02
CA TYR A 153 -18.11 8.54 14.15
C TYR A 153 -18.31 10.01 13.72
N SER A 154 -18.75 10.20 12.48
CA SER A 154 -19.15 11.52 11.98
C SER A 154 -20.58 11.86 12.39
N THR A 155 -20.80 13.12 12.72
CA THR A 155 -22.12 13.72 12.92
C THR A 155 -22.37 14.73 11.82
N VAL A 156 -23.12 14.33 10.79
CA VAL A 156 -23.46 15.20 9.64
C VAL A 156 -24.51 16.20 10.09
N LYS A 157 -24.26 17.49 9.85
CA LYS A 157 -25.10 18.61 10.30
C LYS A 157 -25.93 19.22 9.19
N ASP A 158 -25.34 19.33 8.00
CA ASP A 158 -25.98 19.99 6.86
C ASP A 158 -25.50 19.36 5.56
N ILE A 159 -26.44 19.17 4.63
CA ILE A 159 -26.16 18.76 3.24
C ILE A 159 -27.02 19.65 2.33
N LYS A 160 -26.38 20.24 1.31
CA LYS A 160 -27.07 20.98 0.25
C LYS A 160 -26.64 20.51 -1.12
N VAL A 161 -27.57 20.38 -2.03
CA VAL A 161 -27.31 20.08 -3.44
C VAL A 161 -27.71 21.34 -4.26
N ASN A 162 -26.72 21.89 -4.96
CA ASN A 162 -26.87 23.15 -5.71
C ASN A 162 -27.52 24.30 -4.86
N GLY A 163 -27.10 24.40 -3.60
CA GLY A 163 -27.54 25.42 -2.63
C GLY A 163 -28.89 25.15 -1.99
N LYS A 164 -29.59 24.07 -2.31
CA LYS A 164 -30.85 23.67 -1.69
C LYS A 164 -30.61 22.58 -0.64
N ASP A 165 -31.30 22.72 0.49
CA ASP A 165 -31.22 21.73 1.56
C ASP A 165 -31.62 20.35 1.06
N ALA A 166 -30.83 19.33 1.42
CA ALA A 166 -31.04 17.95 1.07
C ALA A 166 -31.16 17.08 2.34
N ASN A 167 -31.85 15.96 2.19
CA ASN A 167 -31.98 15.01 3.29
C ASN A 167 -30.62 14.38 3.65
N ILE A 168 -30.35 14.27 4.95
CA ILE A 168 -29.13 13.57 5.47
C ILE A 168 -29.45 12.08 5.54
N ASP A 169 -28.86 11.31 4.62
CA ASP A 169 -28.90 9.83 4.64
C ASP A 169 -27.50 9.31 5.00
N PHE A 170 -27.17 9.33 6.28
CA PHE A 170 -25.93 8.81 6.84
C PHE A 170 -26.19 7.57 7.68
N THR A 171 -25.50 6.47 7.34
CA THR A 171 -25.55 5.20 8.05
C THR A 171 -24.15 4.87 8.55
N PRO A 172 -23.89 4.81 9.88
CA PRO A 172 -22.55 4.53 10.40
C PRO A 172 -22.10 3.08 10.20
N GLU A 173 -23.01 2.16 9.85
CA GLU A 173 -22.65 0.77 9.54
C GLU A 173 -22.05 0.67 8.15
N SER A 174 -20.82 0.13 8.09
CA SER A 174 -20.10 -0.04 6.84
C SER A 174 -20.78 -1.02 5.90
N LYS A 175 -20.84 -0.65 4.64
CA LYS A 175 -21.10 -1.55 3.51
C LYS A 175 -19.86 -1.72 2.62
N PHE A 176 -18.76 -1.06 2.99
CA PHE A 176 -17.52 -1.10 2.23
C PHE A 176 -16.61 -2.17 2.80
N GLN A 177 -16.41 -3.23 2.05
CA GLN A 177 -15.71 -4.42 2.52
C GLN A 177 -14.26 -4.14 2.94
N TRP A 178 -13.58 -3.25 2.28
CA TRP A 178 -12.19 -2.89 2.56
C TRP A 178 -12.01 -1.67 3.47
N MET A 179 -13.14 -1.00 3.83
CA MET A 179 -13.20 0.07 4.82
C MET A 179 -14.21 -0.26 5.93
N PRO A 180 -13.96 -1.24 6.77
CA PRO A 180 -14.96 -1.71 7.77
C PRO A 180 -15.33 -0.65 8.80
N GLN A 181 -14.56 0.43 8.91
CA GLN A 181 -14.80 1.54 9.83
C GLN A 181 -15.50 2.75 9.16
N ALA A 182 -15.80 2.66 7.89
CA ALA A 182 -16.53 3.71 7.19
C ALA A 182 -18.04 3.56 7.33
N GLY A 183 -18.75 4.63 7.57
CA GLY A 183 -20.17 4.76 7.32
C GLY A 183 -20.45 5.11 5.85
N ARG A 184 -21.70 5.06 5.45
CA ARG A 184 -22.17 5.47 4.12
C ARG A 184 -22.95 6.77 4.21
N LEU A 185 -22.50 7.79 3.50
CA LEU A 185 -23.28 9.01 3.26
C LEU A 185 -23.83 8.97 1.83
N ARG A 186 -25.16 8.87 1.68
CA ARG A 186 -25.85 8.94 0.39
C ARG A 186 -26.40 10.32 0.14
N VAL A 187 -26.13 10.84 -1.05
CA VAL A 187 -26.70 12.13 -1.50
C VAL A 187 -27.46 11.90 -2.80
N ASN A 188 -28.77 12.19 -2.76
CA ASN A 188 -29.63 12.03 -3.92
C ASN A 188 -29.42 13.19 -4.90
N LYS A 189 -29.51 12.87 -6.18
CA LYS A 189 -29.51 13.86 -7.27
C LYS A 189 -30.73 14.73 -7.20
N ASP A 190 -30.57 16.01 -7.51
CA ASP A 190 -31.67 16.89 -7.90
C ASP A 190 -32.03 16.70 -9.39
N ASN A 191 -32.46 17.72 -10.08
CA ASN A 191 -32.77 17.64 -11.50
C ASN A 191 -31.54 17.72 -12.42
N SER A 192 -30.34 17.94 -11.88
CA SER A 192 -29.10 18.13 -12.65
C SER A 192 -28.18 16.92 -12.54
N ASP A 193 -27.57 16.55 -13.64
CA ASP A 193 -26.59 15.46 -13.67
C ASP A 193 -25.21 15.90 -13.11
N LYS A 194 -24.93 17.21 -13.15
CA LYS A 194 -23.77 17.83 -12.50
C LYS A 194 -24.26 18.69 -11.34
N ALA A 195 -23.68 18.52 -10.18
CA ALA A 195 -24.05 19.26 -8.99
C ALA A 195 -22.86 19.65 -8.14
N THR A 196 -23.02 20.65 -7.31
CA THR A 196 -22.16 20.97 -6.18
C THR A 196 -22.87 20.55 -4.91
N ILE A 197 -22.29 19.62 -4.18
CA ILE A 197 -22.78 19.18 -2.88
C ILE A 197 -21.98 19.92 -1.81
N HIS A 198 -22.66 20.70 -0.96
CA HIS A 198 -22.07 21.27 0.26
C HIS A 198 -22.38 20.36 1.43
N PHE A 199 -21.41 20.22 2.33
CA PHE A 199 -21.54 19.40 3.54
C PHE A 199 -20.86 20.08 4.74
N THR A 200 -21.48 19.90 5.90
CA THR A 200 -20.88 20.29 7.18
C THR A 200 -21.05 19.15 8.18
N TYR A 201 -19.98 18.75 8.84
CA TYR A 201 -20.01 17.69 9.87
C TYR A 201 -18.89 17.86 10.89
N THR A 202 -19.00 17.11 11.98
CA THR A 202 -17.92 16.88 12.95
C THR A 202 -17.62 15.40 13.00
N ALA A 203 -16.36 15.03 13.19
CA ALA A 203 -15.94 13.65 13.32
C ALA A 203 -15.02 13.49 14.54
N HIS A 204 -15.31 12.50 15.40
CA HIS A 204 -14.40 12.12 16.46
C HIS A 204 -13.45 11.04 15.93
N ILE A 205 -12.14 11.25 16.08
CA ILE A 205 -11.13 10.34 15.55
C ILE A 205 -10.58 9.49 16.68
N ASP A 206 -10.90 8.19 16.63
CA ASP A 206 -10.25 7.20 17.47
C ASP A 206 -9.23 6.41 16.64
N SER A 207 -7.95 6.68 16.88
CA SER A 207 -6.83 6.09 16.15
C SER A 207 -6.65 4.59 16.41
N VAL A 208 -7.31 4.02 17.41
CA VAL A 208 -7.21 2.59 17.73
C VAL A 208 -7.94 1.71 16.70
N GLU A 209 -8.90 2.27 15.97
CA GLU A 209 -9.76 1.51 15.08
C GLU A 209 -9.40 1.60 13.59
N ALA A 210 -8.52 2.51 13.20
CA ALA A 210 -8.18 2.72 11.80
C ALA A 210 -6.68 2.58 11.53
N TRP A 211 -6.32 1.76 10.55
CA TRP A 211 -4.97 1.68 10.06
C TRP A 211 -4.58 3.01 9.36
N MET A 212 -3.33 3.43 9.46
CA MET A 212 -2.85 4.67 8.83
C MET A 212 -3.67 5.91 9.17
N ALA A 213 -4.11 6.01 10.43
CA ALA A 213 -4.80 7.18 10.94
C ALA A 213 -4.38 7.48 12.38
N SER A 214 -4.25 8.76 12.70
CA SER A 214 -3.98 9.24 14.05
C SER A 214 -4.54 10.65 14.23
N CYS A 215 -4.96 10.99 15.44
CA CYS A 215 -5.26 12.35 15.81
C CYS A 215 -4.97 12.54 17.31
N ASP A 216 -3.74 12.87 17.61
CA ASP A 216 -3.31 13.22 18.98
C ASP A 216 -2.26 14.33 18.96
N THR A 217 -1.77 14.70 20.16
CA THR A 217 -0.82 15.79 20.31
C THR A 217 0.56 15.52 19.72
N ASN A 218 0.89 14.30 19.35
CA ASN A 218 2.18 13.91 18.78
C ASN A 218 2.12 13.73 17.28
N LEU A 219 0.97 13.21 16.77
CA LEU A 219 0.79 12.89 15.36
C LEU A 219 -0.67 13.06 14.94
N VAL A 220 -0.90 13.78 13.87
CA VAL A 220 -2.15 13.74 13.10
C VAL A 220 -1.82 13.09 11.75
N MET A 221 -2.53 12.03 11.42
CA MET A 221 -2.49 11.38 10.12
C MET A 221 -3.91 11.14 9.64
N LEU A 222 -4.26 11.73 8.53
CA LEU A 222 -5.58 11.61 7.90
C LEU A 222 -5.38 10.96 6.52
N SER A 223 -5.98 9.80 6.32
CA SER A 223 -5.89 9.02 5.09
C SER A 223 -7.24 8.43 4.73
N MET A 224 -7.37 7.90 3.51
CA MET A 224 -8.59 7.24 3.07
C MET A 224 -8.98 6.02 3.92
N TYR A 225 -8.02 5.38 4.60
CA TYR A 225 -8.29 4.22 5.47
C TYR A 225 -9.14 4.59 6.71
N MET A 226 -9.19 5.87 7.01
CA MET A 226 -10.17 6.51 7.87
C MET A 226 -10.81 7.65 7.08
N PRO A 227 -11.90 7.44 6.34
CA PRO A 227 -12.43 8.40 5.38
C PRO A 227 -12.90 9.66 6.10
N TRP A 228 -11.96 10.58 6.33
CA TRP A 228 -12.13 11.82 7.07
C TRP A 228 -12.85 12.92 6.27
N TYR A 229 -13.05 12.71 4.98
CA TYR A 229 -13.88 13.52 4.09
C TYR A 229 -14.86 12.60 3.34
N PRO A 230 -15.96 13.11 2.78
CA PRO A 230 -16.87 12.30 1.97
C PRO A 230 -16.13 11.70 0.76
N HIS A 231 -15.57 10.51 0.92
CA HIS A 231 -14.74 9.86 -0.07
C HIS A 231 -15.60 9.01 -1.01
N ASN A 232 -15.65 9.39 -2.28
CA ASN A 232 -16.33 8.61 -3.30
C ASN A 232 -15.43 7.49 -3.81
N LEU A 233 -15.71 6.26 -3.43
CA LEU A 233 -14.90 5.08 -3.76
C LEU A 233 -14.97 4.69 -5.24
N ASP A 234 -15.99 5.14 -5.94
CA ASP A 234 -16.17 4.90 -7.38
C ASP A 234 -15.40 5.91 -8.23
N SER A 235 -14.85 6.97 -7.61
CA SER A 235 -14.06 8.00 -8.30
C SER A 235 -12.59 7.87 -7.95
N GLU A 236 -11.83 7.35 -8.88
CA GLU A 236 -10.37 7.23 -8.74
C GLU A 236 -9.64 8.53 -9.14
N HIS A 237 -10.37 9.56 -9.58
CA HIS A 237 -9.77 10.73 -10.22
C HIS A 237 -10.50 12.02 -9.82
N PHE A 238 -10.02 12.65 -8.76
CA PHE A 238 -10.47 13.96 -8.32
C PHE A 238 -9.30 14.88 -7.97
N THR A 239 -9.55 16.17 -7.99
CA THR A 239 -8.64 17.24 -7.58
C THR A 239 -9.18 17.96 -6.36
N GLY A 240 -8.41 18.84 -5.71
CA GLY A 240 -8.95 19.60 -4.60
C GLY A 240 -8.04 20.67 -4.03
N ASP A 241 -8.71 21.58 -3.29
CA ASP A 241 -8.10 22.61 -2.46
C ASP A 241 -8.63 22.46 -1.04
N ILE A 242 -7.72 22.30 -0.08
CA ILE A 242 -8.11 22.04 1.30
C ILE A 242 -7.35 22.99 2.23
N ILE A 243 -8.06 23.65 3.12
CA ILE A 243 -7.51 24.51 4.16
C ILE A 243 -7.56 23.73 5.47
N PHE A 244 -6.41 23.53 6.09
CA PHE A 244 -6.29 22.92 7.41
C PHE A 244 -5.98 23.98 8.46
N LYS A 245 -6.77 23.98 9.53
CA LYS A 245 -6.52 24.74 10.75
C LYS A 245 -6.08 23.76 11.82
N ILE A 246 -4.88 23.94 12.32
CA ILE A 246 -4.26 23.15 13.38
C ILE A 246 -3.36 24.08 14.20
N ASP A 247 -3.04 23.70 15.42
CA ASP A 247 -2.16 24.48 16.30
C ASP A 247 -0.84 24.85 15.60
N ASP A 248 -0.36 26.07 15.83
CA ASP A 248 0.80 26.64 15.11
C ASP A 248 2.12 25.91 15.31
N ASN A 249 2.23 25.09 16.37
CA ASN A 249 3.42 24.27 16.66
C ASN A 249 3.52 23.03 15.76
N PHE A 250 2.45 22.66 15.02
CA PHE A 250 2.50 21.52 14.09
C PHE A 250 3.16 21.93 12.77
N LYS A 251 4.08 21.09 12.30
CA LYS A 251 4.58 21.08 10.94
C LYS A 251 3.79 20.05 10.16
N VAL A 252 3.62 20.27 8.85
CA VAL A 252 2.75 19.42 8.05
C VAL A 252 3.41 18.92 6.78
N SER A 253 2.93 17.77 6.33
CA SER A 253 3.19 17.17 5.04
C SER A 253 1.88 16.67 4.43
N GLY A 254 1.83 16.43 3.12
CA GLY A 254 0.62 15.94 2.47
C GLY A 254 0.82 15.64 0.99
N SER A 255 -0.17 14.95 0.41
CA SER A 255 -0.13 14.47 -0.98
C SER A 255 -0.20 15.58 -2.03
N GLY A 256 -0.72 16.76 -1.67
CA GLY A 256 -0.76 17.95 -2.52
C GLY A 256 0.42 18.90 -2.29
N LEU A 257 0.41 20.02 -3.02
CA LEU A 257 1.33 21.14 -2.79
C LEU A 257 0.94 21.84 -1.50
N MET A 258 1.81 21.77 -0.48
CA MET A 258 1.56 22.36 0.82
C MET A 258 2.10 23.78 0.89
N SER A 259 1.32 24.71 1.45
CA SER A 259 1.75 26.09 1.74
C SER A 259 1.10 26.61 3.01
N LYS A 260 1.77 27.53 3.72
CA LYS A 260 1.20 28.17 4.90
C LYS A 260 0.78 29.59 4.56
N ARG A 261 -0.50 29.94 4.80
CA ARG A 261 -1.07 31.28 4.57
C ARG A 261 -1.89 31.69 5.80
N ASN A 262 -1.62 32.85 6.35
CA ASN A 262 -2.37 33.39 7.50
C ASN A 262 -2.53 32.38 8.67
N LYS A 263 -1.45 31.67 9.04
CA LYS A 263 -1.42 30.61 10.05
C LYS A 263 -2.22 29.36 9.71
N GLN A 264 -2.76 29.24 8.52
CA GLN A 264 -3.47 28.05 8.04
C GLN A 264 -2.61 27.33 7.01
N TRP A 265 -2.72 26.03 6.97
CA TRP A 265 -2.09 25.21 5.95
C TRP A 265 -3.04 25.02 4.78
N VAL A 266 -2.55 25.18 3.58
CA VAL A 266 -3.30 25.01 2.33
C VAL A 266 -2.66 23.88 1.55
N MET A 267 -3.46 22.86 1.26
CA MET A 267 -3.12 21.80 0.32
C MET A 267 -3.80 22.10 -1.01
N HIS A 268 -3.02 22.21 -2.06
CA HIS A 268 -3.51 22.31 -3.44
C HIS A 268 -3.11 21.05 -4.20
N GLN A 269 -4.09 20.22 -4.60
CA GLN A 269 -3.87 19.04 -5.40
C GLN A 269 -4.45 19.23 -6.80
N PRO A 270 -3.67 19.83 -7.74
CA PRO A 270 -4.15 20.12 -9.09
C PRO A 270 -4.15 18.92 -10.02
N TRP A 271 -3.50 17.82 -9.61
CA TRP A 271 -3.50 16.56 -10.34
C TRP A 271 -4.60 15.63 -9.84
N GLU A 272 -5.11 14.84 -10.73
CA GLU A 272 -6.05 13.78 -10.39
C GLU A 272 -5.40 12.74 -9.48
N GLY A 273 -6.09 12.40 -8.42
CA GLY A 273 -5.72 11.40 -7.42
C GLY A 273 -6.97 10.80 -6.78
N PHE A 274 -6.80 9.70 -6.07
CA PHE A 274 -7.88 8.98 -5.41
C PHE A 274 -7.91 9.21 -3.89
N ASP A 275 -7.00 10.05 -3.35
CA ASP A 275 -6.93 10.34 -1.92
C ASP A 275 -6.32 11.71 -1.64
N PHE A 276 -6.60 12.23 -0.44
CA PHE A 276 -5.94 13.37 0.18
C PHE A 276 -5.30 12.90 1.48
N GLU A 277 -3.99 12.79 1.47
CA GLU A 277 -3.18 12.45 2.64
C GLU A 277 -2.74 13.73 3.35
N PHE A 278 -2.93 13.78 4.68
CA PHE A 278 -2.47 14.88 5.53
C PHE A 278 -1.76 14.33 6.76
N ILE A 279 -0.56 14.80 6.99
CA ILE A 279 0.28 14.40 8.13
C ILE A 279 0.74 15.66 8.82
N ALA A 280 0.63 15.71 10.16
CA ALA A 280 1.11 16.82 10.97
C ALA A 280 1.67 16.32 12.29
N ALA A 281 2.82 16.88 12.70
CA ALA A 281 3.41 16.60 13.99
C ALA A 281 4.25 17.80 14.49
N PRO A 282 4.33 18.05 15.81
CA PRO A 282 5.15 19.14 16.35
C PRO A 282 6.64 18.94 16.05
N ASN A 283 7.10 17.71 16.09
CA ASN A 283 8.51 17.34 15.91
C ASN A 283 8.85 16.83 14.52
N LEU A 284 7.95 17.01 13.53
CA LEU A 284 8.22 16.62 12.16
C LEU A 284 9.43 17.40 11.64
N LYS A 285 10.44 16.65 11.22
CA LYS A 285 11.64 17.21 10.57
C LYS A 285 11.46 17.07 9.05
N SER A 286 12.07 17.99 8.32
CA SER A 286 12.03 17.98 6.84
C SER A 286 13.42 18.27 6.30
N ARG A 287 13.81 17.53 5.27
CA ARG A 287 15.03 17.76 4.51
C ARG A 287 14.77 17.61 3.02
N VAL A 288 15.15 18.64 2.26
CA VAL A 288 15.08 18.62 0.81
C VAL A 288 16.45 18.32 0.23
N VAL A 289 16.55 17.26 -0.54
CA VAL A 289 17.75 16.85 -1.27
C VAL A 289 17.53 17.08 -2.77
N LYS A 290 18.40 17.86 -3.39
CA LYS A 290 18.38 18.06 -4.86
C LYS A 290 19.36 17.10 -5.50
N SER A 291 18.86 16.23 -6.37
CA SER A 291 19.66 15.26 -7.09
C SER A 291 19.21 15.18 -8.54
N GLN A 292 20.14 15.32 -9.48
CA GLN A 292 19.94 15.17 -10.93
C GLN A 292 18.72 15.92 -11.50
N GLY A 293 18.47 17.14 -11.00
CA GLY A 293 17.38 18.00 -11.49
C GLY A 293 16.02 17.72 -10.88
N LYS A 294 15.92 16.79 -9.92
CA LYS A 294 14.73 16.53 -9.12
C LYS A 294 14.91 16.96 -7.67
N SER A 295 13.80 17.28 -7.01
CA SER A 295 13.74 17.57 -5.59
C SER A 295 13.11 16.37 -4.88
N ILE A 296 13.79 15.87 -3.85
CA ILE A 296 13.28 14.84 -2.97
C ILE A 296 13.15 15.46 -1.58
N GLU A 297 11.92 15.58 -1.11
CA GLU A 297 11.62 16.04 0.25
C GLU A 297 11.41 14.80 1.12
N ILE A 298 12.16 14.71 2.22
CA ILE A 298 12.03 13.66 3.22
C ILE A 298 11.59 14.29 4.51
N ASP A 299 10.36 13.98 4.91
CA ASP A 299 9.78 14.35 6.19
C ASP A 299 9.86 13.16 7.14
N TYR A 300 10.23 13.35 8.40
CA TYR A 300 10.45 12.23 9.30
C TYR A 300 10.27 12.59 10.78
N LEU A 301 9.90 11.59 11.58
CA LEU A 301 9.82 11.71 13.05
C LEU A 301 11.00 11.02 13.74
N SER A 302 11.21 9.75 13.48
CA SER A 302 12.16 8.89 14.22
C SER A 302 13.22 8.26 13.32
N PHE A 303 13.41 8.78 12.11
CA PHE A 303 14.39 8.26 11.16
C PHE A 303 15.81 8.77 11.49
N GLU A 304 16.83 7.92 11.25
CA GLU A 304 18.23 8.28 11.49
C GLU A 304 18.69 9.36 10.50
N GLU A 305 19.09 10.50 11.01
CA GLU A 305 19.40 11.69 10.18
C GLU A 305 20.61 11.50 9.27
N ALA A 306 21.57 10.67 9.68
CA ALA A 306 22.75 10.33 8.89
C ALA A 306 22.39 9.53 7.61
N ASP A 307 21.24 8.87 7.59
CA ASP A 307 20.79 8.01 6.50
C ASP A 307 19.96 8.74 5.43
N ILE A 308 19.58 10.01 5.67
CA ILE A 308 18.66 10.74 4.77
C ILE A 308 19.22 10.91 3.36
N ASP A 309 20.51 11.24 3.24
CA ASP A 309 21.14 11.41 1.92
C ASP A 309 21.22 10.08 1.18
N SER A 310 21.46 8.97 1.90
CA SER A 310 21.45 7.62 1.34
C SER A 310 20.07 7.24 0.81
N LEU A 311 19.02 7.50 1.58
CA LEU A 311 17.64 7.26 1.17
C LEU A 311 17.26 8.11 -0.06
N ALA A 312 17.57 9.41 -0.05
CA ALA A 312 17.27 10.30 -1.16
C ALA A 312 17.99 9.86 -2.45
N ASN A 313 19.27 9.49 -2.34
CA ASN A 313 20.04 8.98 -3.47
C ASN A 313 19.46 7.66 -4.02
N ALA A 314 19.04 6.75 -3.12
CA ALA A 314 18.39 5.51 -3.50
C ALA A 314 17.06 5.76 -4.23
N CYS A 315 16.20 6.65 -3.73
CA CYS A 315 14.97 7.03 -4.40
C CYS A 315 15.22 7.60 -5.80
N GLN A 316 16.24 8.46 -5.95
CA GLN A 316 16.62 9.01 -7.25
C GLN A 316 17.15 7.96 -8.20
N GLU A 317 18.01 7.05 -7.71
CA GLU A 317 18.56 5.94 -8.49
C GLU A 317 17.43 5.04 -9.02
N ILE A 318 16.50 4.63 -8.14
CA ILE A 318 15.35 3.80 -8.48
C ILE A 318 14.50 4.48 -9.56
N PHE A 319 14.17 5.75 -9.37
CA PHE A 319 13.37 6.51 -10.33
C PHE A 319 14.05 6.58 -11.70
N ASN A 320 15.33 6.87 -11.73
CA ASN A 320 16.11 6.95 -12.98
C ASN A 320 16.22 5.57 -13.66
N TYR A 321 16.45 4.52 -12.86
CA TYR A 321 16.51 3.17 -13.35
C TYR A 321 15.20 2.75 -14.02
N TYR A 322 14.05 2.98 -13.38
CA TYR A 322 12.74 2.65 -13.95
C TYR A 322 12.39 3.51 -15.18
N SER A 323 12.70 4.80 -15.13
CA SER A 323 12.51 5.69 -16.29
C SER A 323 13.25 5.19 -17.53
N LYS A 324 14.48 4.70 -17.34
CA LYS A 324 15.28 4.08 -18.41
C LYS A 324 14.74 2.72 -18.82
N LEU A 325 14.36 1.88 -17.86
CA LEU A 325 13.90 0.50 -18.08
C LEU A 325 12.58 0.49 -18.86
N TYR A 326 11.62 1.32 -18.45
CA TYR A 326 10.27 1.37 -19.02
C TYR A 326 10.12 2.41 -20.13
N GLN A 327 11.13 3.24 -20.38
CA GLN A 327 11.11 4.30 -21.40
C GLN A 327 9.90 5.25 -21.26
N VAL A 328 9.50 5.49 -20.04
CA VAL A 328 8.47 6.45 -19.62
C VAL A 328 9.01 7.20 -18.41
N VAL A 329 8.90 8.51 -18.45
CA VAL A 329 9.23 9.36 -17.29
C VAL A 329 7.90 9.89 -16.75
N PRO A 330 7.46 9.46 -15.57
CA PRO A 330 6.27 10.03 -14.94
C PRO A 330 6.42 11.53 -14.74
N GLU A 331 5.33 12.25 -14.95
CA GLU A 331 5.28 13.71 -14.78
C GLU A 331 5.36 14.09 -13.30
N THR A 332 6.48 13.79 -12.66
CA THR A 332 6.71 14.20 -11.28
C THR A 332 8.05 14.92 -11.19
N LYS A 333 8.01 16.19 -10.76
CA LYS A 333 9.20 16.99 -10.53
C LYS A 333 9.72 16.87 -9.11
N GLU A 334 8.84 16.50 -8.20
CA GLU A 334 9.10 16.40 -6.77
C GLU A 334 8.61 15.06 -6.26
N LEU A 335 9.44 14.38 -5.50
CA LEU A 335 9.08 13.21 -4.71
C LEU A 335 9.10 13.60 -3.25
N LYS A 336 8.03 13.30 -2.55
CA LYS A 336 7.95 13.47 -1.10
C LYS A 336 7.82 12.10 -0.43
N VAL A 337 8.67 11.87 0.57
CA VAL A 337 8.66 10.65 1.39
C VAL A 337 8.47 11.06 2.84
N VAL A 338 7.48 10.49 3.50
CA VAL A 338 7.23 10.71 4.92
C VAL A 338 7.52 9.42 5.68
N LEU A 339 8.43 9.49 6.64
CA LEU A 339 8.87 8.35 7.44
C LEU A 339 8.32 8.47 8.85
N LEU A 340 7.45 7.55 9.20
CA LEU A 340 6.79 7.51 10.51
C LEU A 340 7.14 6.21 11.24
N PRO A 341 7.19 6.22 12.58
CA PRO A 341 7.31 5.00 13.36
C PRO A 341 5.96 4.26 13.44
N ASP A 342 6.01 2.95 13.70
CA ASP A 342 4.87 2.11 14.10
C ASP A 342 3.65 2.17 13.15
N LEU A 343 3.91 2.32 11.84
CA LEU A 343 2.86 2.47 10.83
C LEU A 343 2.33 1.12 10.32
N GLY A 344 3.16 0.08 10.36
CA GLY A 344 2.83 -1.26 9.90
C GLY A 344 2.82 -1.43 8.39
N GLY A 345 3.49 -0.55 7.62
CA GLY A 345 3.58 -0.68 6.17
C GLY A 345 3.96 0.60 5.44
N ALA A 346 3.59 0.67 4.16
CA ALA A 346 3.78 1.86 3.33
C ALA A 346 2.58 2.07 2.40
N ILE A 347 2.46 3.29 1.91
CA ILE A 347 1.47 3.68 0.89
C ILE A 347 2.11 4.65 -0.10
N SER A 348 1.68 4.55 -1.36
CA SER A 348 2.10 5.46 -2.42
C SER A 348 0.92 6.22 -3.02
N ARG A 349 1.12 7.49 -3.29
CA ARG A 349 0.17 8.39 -3.94
C ARG A 349 0.92 9.26 -4.95
N ARG A 350 0.88 8.90 -6.22
CA ARG A 350 1.55 9.64 -7.30
C ARG A 350 3.02 10.01 -6.97
N ASN A 351 3.25 11.13 -6.29
CA ASN A 351 4.57 11.66 -5.91
C ASN A 351 4.80 11.73 -4.39
N PHE A 352 3.93 11.07 -3.61
CA PHE A 352 3.91 11.11 -2.16
C PHE A 352 3.91 9.67 -1.62
N ILE A 353 4.89 9.34 -0.80
CA ILE A 353 5.04 8.03 -0.17
C ILE A 353 5.06 8.22 1.34
N VAL A 354 4.28 7.43 2.07
CA VAL A 354 4.37 7.32 3.53
C VAL A 354 4.82 5.91 3.87
N ALA A 355 5.83 5.77 4.72
CA ALA A 355 6.39 4.47 5.06
C ALA A 355 6.82 4.39 6.52
N GLU A 356 6.76 3.18 7.09
CA GLU A 356 7.43 2.90 8.35
C GLU A 356 8.93 2.72 8.13
N ALA A 357 9.74 3.56 8.76
CA ALA A 357 11.18 3.37 8.78
C ALA A 357 11.87 4.12 9.90
N TYR A 358 13.01 3.58 10.35
CA TYR A 358 13.88 4.14 11.38
C TYR A 358 15.31 4.37 10.88
N ILE A 359 15.77 3.53 9.96
CA ILE A 359 17.12 3.57 9.38
C ILE A 359 17.05 3.23 7.90
N PHE A 360 18.05 3.63 7.11
CA PHE A 360 18.21 3.17 5.74
C PHE A 360 18.92 1.82 5.72
N ASN A 361 18.30 0.85 5.06
CA ASN A 361 18.84 -0.49 4.84
C ASN A 361 18.26 -1.09 3.54
N GLU A 362 18.59 -2.33 3.24
CA GLU A 362 18.12 -3.05 2.05
C GLU A 362 16.60 -3.25 2.03
N ASP A 363 15.98 -3.44 3.20
CA ASP A 363 14.53 -3.61 3.30
C ASP A 363 13.81 -2.30 2.94
N LEU A 364 14.32 -1.16 3.44
CA LEU A 364 13.78 0.16 3.08
C LEU A 364 14.06 0.49 1.61
N PHE A 365 15.24 0.14 1.07
CA PHE A 365 15.52 0.29 -0.37
C PHE A 365 14.49 -0.47 -1.21
N LYS A 366 14.22 -1.75 -0.87
CA LYS A 366 13.24 -2.57 -1.57
C LYS A 366 11.83 -1.99 -1.45
N LEU A 367 11.44 -1.54 -0.25
CA LEU A 367 10.15 -0.90 -0.02
C LEU A 367 10.01 0.34 -0.89
N MET A 368 11.00 1.25 -0.88
CA MET A 368 10.97 2.44 -1.75
C MET A 368 10.94 2.06 -3.23
N ALA A 369 11.63 1.00 -3.62
CA ALA A 369 11.61 0.53 -5.00
C ALA A 369 10.21 0.01 -5.42
N HIS A 370 9.48 -0.63 -4.50
CA HIS A 370 8.09 -1.02 -4.71
C HIS A 370 7.19 0.22 -4.84
N GLU A 371 7.22 1.12 -3.85
CA GLU A 371 6.35 2.30 -3.81
C GLU A 371 6.60 3.27 -4.99
N ILE A 372 7.86 3.47 -5.38
CA ILE A 372 8.21 4.23 -6.58
C ILE A 372 7.75 3.48 -7.85
N GLY A 373 7.72 2.15 -7.81
CA GLY A 373 7.17 1.32 -8.90
C GLY A 373 5.73 1.68 -9.26
N HIS A 374 4.93 2.05 -8.27
CA HIS A 374 3.55 2.48 -8.49
C HIS A 374 3.41 3.74 -9.34
N PHE A 375 4.45 4.53 -9.57
CA PHE A 375 4.38 5.66 -10.53
C PHE A 375 4.21 5.20 -11.98
N TRP A 376 4.47 3.93 -12.28
CA TRP A 376 4.22 3.28 -13.57
C TRP A 376 3.04 2.30 -13.51
N TRP A 377 2.76 1.72 -12.32
CA TRP A 377 1.84 0.60 -12.12
C TRP A 377 0.79 0.97 -11.06
N GLN A 378 -0.29 1.70 -11.46
CA GLN A 378 -1.31 2.20 -10.56
C GLN A 378 -2.69 2.37 -11.21
N TYR A 379 -2.88 1.90 -12.42
CA TYR A 379 -4.09 2.21 -13.20
C TYR A 379 -5.17 1.15 -13.09
N ALA A 380 -4.84 -0.06 -12.65
CA ALA A 380 -5.82 -1.12 -12.46
C ALA A 380 -6.66 -0.89 -11.20
N PRO A 381 -7.94 -1.33 -11.18
CA PRO A 381 -8.76 -1.28 -9.98
C PRO A 381 -8.11 -2.00 -8.80
N ALA A 382 -8.02 -1.34 -7.64
CA ALA A 382 -7.36 -1.88 -6.44
C ALA A 382 -8.30 -2.70 -5.55
N ASP A 383 -9.59 -2.78 -5.85
CA ASP A 383 -10.63 -3.44 -5.04
C ASP A 383 -10.96 -4.88 -5.50
N ASN A 384 -10.31 -5.35 -6.56
CA ASN A 384 -10.55 -6.66 -7.14
C ASN A 384 -9.22 -7.33 -7.58
N TRP A 385 -9.32 -8.49 -8.24
CA TRP A 385 -8.15 -9.26 -8.65
C TRP A 385 -7.25 -8.55 -9.68
N LEU A 386 -7.75 -7.56 -10.41
CA LEU A 386 -6.94 -6.76 -11.35
C LEU A 386 -5.84 -5.96 -10.66
N ASP A 387 -5.93 -5.77 -9.34
CA ASP A 387 -4.89 -5.18 -8.52
C ASP A 387 -3.52 -5.90 -8.63
N TRP A 388 -3.51 -7.15 -9.10
CA TRP A 388 -2.25 -7.82 -9.43
C TRP A 388 -1.43 -7.05 -10.48
N MET A 389 -2.09 -6.27 -11.37
CA MET A 389 -1.39 -5.43 -12.36
C MET A 389 -0.71 -4.21 -11.70
N ASN A 390 -1.18 -3.76 -10.57
CA ASN A 390 -0.49 -2.74 -9.78
C ASN A 390 0.62 -3.40 -8.96
N GLU A 391 0.26 -4.34 -8.10
CA GLU A 391 1.13 -4.88 -7.06
C GLU A 391 2.23 -5.81 -7.60
N SER A 392 1.87 -6.72 -8.51
CA SER A 392 2.87 -7.63 -9.08
C SER A 392 3.90 -6.92 -9.93
N PHE A 393 3.47 -5.89 -10.65
CA PHE A 393 4.37 -5.12 -11.51
C PHE A 393 5.27 -4.20 -10.69
N ALA A 394 4.76 -3.57 -9.63
CA ALA A 394 5.57 -2.82 -8.68
C ALA A 394 6.56 -3.73 -7.95
N GLU A 395 6.11 -4.91 -7.52
CA GLU A 395 6.93 -5.89 -6.83
C GLU A 395 8.01 -6.51 -7.74
N TYR A 396 7.68 -6.84 -8.99
CA TYR A 396 8.68 -7.26 -9.98
C TYR A 396 9.70 -6.13 -10.24
N SER A 397 9.24 -4.88 -10.31
CA SER A 397 10.13 -3.72 -10.49
C SER A 397 11.09 -3.59 -9.31
N SER A 398 10.62 -3.80 -8.07
CA SER A 398 11.47 -3.77 -6.88
C SER A 398 12.57 -4.83 -6.93
N LEU A 399 12.25 -6.05 -7.38
CA LEU A 399 13.24 -7.10 -7.61
C LEU A 399 14.28 -6.69 -8.67
N ARG A 400 13.85 -5.98 -9.71
CA ARG A 400 14.78 -5.46 -10.73
C ARG A 400 15.71 -4.38 -10.18
N ALA A 401 15.20 -3.50 -9.30
CA ALA A 401 16.01 -2.50 -8.60
C ALA A 401 17.02 -3.15 -7.63
N ILE A 402 16.59 -4.17 -6.89
CA ILE A 402 17.50 -4.98 -6.04
C ILE A 402 18.63 -5.59 -6.88
N LYS A 403 18.30 -6.19 -8.03
CA LYS A 403 19.32 -6.74 -8.93
C LYS A 403 20.27 -5.66 -9.44
N HIS A 404 19.74 -4.48 -9.76
CA HIS A 404 20.53 -3.36 -10.28
C HIS A 404 21.51 -2.81 -9.23
N HIS A 405 21.05 -2.61 -8.01
CA HIS A 405 21.81 -1.97 -6.93
C HIS A 405 22.72 -2.96 -6.15
N PHE A 406 22.18 -4.12 -5.77
CA PHE A 406 22.85 -5.09 -4.90
C PHE A 406 23.40 -6.31 -5.64
N GLY A 407 23.05 -6.50 -6.92
CA GLY A 407 23.53 -7.58 -7.75
C GLY A 407 22.71 -8.87 -7.68
N ASP A 408 23.22 -9.91 -8.36
CA ASP A 408 22.49 -11.16 -8.59
C ASP A 408 22.28 -12.00 -7.32
N ALA A 409 23.18 -11.94 -6.35
CA ALA A 409 23.08 -12.79 -5.15
C ALA A 409 21.80 -12.47 -4.37
N LEU A 410 21.62 -11.22 -3.97
CA LEU A 410 20.43 -10.79 -3.24
C LEU A 410 19.14 -10.95 -4.05
N PHE A 411 19.19 -10.63 -5.34
CA PHE A 411 18.07 -10.86 -6.24
C PHE A 411 17.62 -12.33 -6.25
N ASN A 412 18.58 -13.27 -6.33
CA ASN A 412 18.29 -14.70 -6.32
C ASN A 412 17.72 -15.18 -4.98
N ASP A 413 18.18 -14.60 -3.87
CA ASP A 413 17.61 -14.87 -2.54
C ASP A 413 16.13 -14.47 -2.48
N TYR A 414 15.76 -13.27 -2.97
CA TYR A 414 14.36 -12.85 -3.07
C TYR A 414 13.54 -13.77 -3.98
N VAL A 415 14.04 -14.09 -5.17
CA VAL A 415 13.35 -15.02 -6.09
C VAL A 415 13.10 -16.37 -5.44
N LYS A 416 14.09 -16.91 -4.73
CA LYS A 416 14.00 -18.19 -4.00
C LYS A 416 12.95 -18.09 -2.89
N ALA A 417 13.02 -17.04 -2.09
CA ALA A 417 12.08 -16.81 -0.99
C ALA A 417 10.62 -16.63 -1.50
N TYR A 418 10.43 -15.92 -2.62
CA TYR A 418 9.11 -15.76 -3.23
C TYR A 418 8.54 -17.07 -3.75
N ARG A 419 9.34 -17.86 -4.48
CA ARG A 419 8.90 -19.18 -4.96
C ARG A 419 8.42 -20.07 -3.82
N GLU A 420 9.17 -20.09 -2.72
CA GLU A 420 8.80 -20.85 -1.53
C GLU A 420 7.56 -20.28 -0.82
N SER A 421 7.39 -18.95 -0.82
CA SER A 421 6.21 -18.33 -0.19
C SER A 421 4.91 -18.61 -0.93
N VAL A 422 4.99 -18.89 -2.24
CA VAL A 422 3.83 -19.12 -3.12
C VAL A 422 3.71 -20.56 -3.61
N ARG A 423 4.38 -21.51 -2.96
CA ARG A 423 4.33 -22.93 -3.31
C ARG A 423 2.90 -23.46 -3.30
N LYS A 424 2.11 -23.05 -2.33
CA LYS A 424 0.70 -23.47 -2.18
C LYS A 424 -0.17 -22.26 -1.83
N VAL A 425 -0.64 -21.56 -2.85
CA VAL A 425 -1.53 -20.41 -2.74
C VAL A 425 -2.57 -20.42 -3.87
N CYS A 426 -3.62 -19.66 -3.73
CA CYS A 426 -4.70 -19.54 -4.70
C CYS A 426 -4.23 -19.04 -6.08
N PRO A 427 -5.01 -19.31 -7.16
CA PRO A 427 -4.85 -18.63 -8.44
C PRO A 427 -4.94 -17.10 -8.28
N ILE A 428 -4.33 -16.36 -9.24
CA ILE A 428 -4.46 -14.89 -9.27
C ILE A 428 -5.83 -14.48 -9.82
N MET A 429 -6.25 -15.17 -10.91
CA MET A 429 -7.47 -14.83 -11.64
C MET A 429 -8.70 -14.97 -10.74
N GLU A 430 -9.51 -13.92 -10.70
CA GLU A 430 -10.77 -13.84 -9.96
C GLU A 430 -10.64 -14.06 -8.43
N LEU A 431 -9.43 -14.03 -7.87
CA LEU A 431 -9.26 -14.11 -6.41
C LEU A 431 -9.86 -12.87 -5.74
N ASP A 432 -10.68 -13.08 -4.70
CA ASP A 432 -11.14 -11.95 -3.88
C ASP A 432 -9.95 -11.22 -3.26
N ARG A 433 -9.87 -9.90 -3.45
CA ARG A 433 -8.80 -9.06 -2.89
C ARG A 433 -8.68 -9.16 -1.36
N ASN A 434 -9.77 -9.56 -0.69
CA ASN A 434 -9.83 -9.78 0.76
C ASN A 434 -9.53 -11.22 1.19
N ALA A 435 -9.13 -12.11 0.26
CA ALA A 435 -8.73 -13.46 0.62
C ALA A 435 -7.50 -13.44 1.55
N PRO A 436 -7.38 -14.38 2.50
CA PRO A 436 -6.28 -14.39 3.49
C PRO A 436 -4.88 -14.37 2.86
N ASP A 437 -4.72 -15.02 1.68
CA ASP A 437 -3.44 -15.09 0.96
C ASP A 437 -3.32 -14.07 -0.18
N ALA A 438 -4.27 -13.14 -0.33
CA ALA A 438 -4.31 -12.18 -1.44
C ALA A 438 -2.98 -11.40 -1.57
N HIS A 439 -2.38 -10.97 -0.46
CA HIS A 439 -1.09 -10.31 -0.47
C HIS A 439 0.01 -11.18 -1.12
N LYS A 440 0.17 -12.45 -0.69
CA LYS A 440 1.16 -13.36 -1.31
C LYS A 440 0.89 -13.58 -2.79
N VAL A 441 -0.40 -13.66 -3.16
CA VAL A 441 -0.82 -13.93 -4.54
C VAL A 441 -0.56 -12.73 -5.42
N PHE A 442 -1.00 -11.54 -5.04
CA PHE A 442 -0.89 -10.36 -5.89
C PHE A 442 0.53 -9.78 -5.90
N TYR A 443 1.30 -9.92 -4.83
CA TYR A 443 2.69 -9.45 -4.77
C TYR A 443 3.66 -10.54 -5.25
N ASN A 444 3.85 -11.59 -4.45
CA ASN A 444 4.94 -12.53 -4.68
C ASN A 444 4.69 -13.45 -5.88
N LYS A 445 3.48 -14.05 -5.97
CA LYS A 445 3.16 -14.98 -7.08
C LYS A 445 3.16 -14.25 -8.42
N GLY A 446 2.53 -13.07 -8.49
CA GLY A 446 2.51 -12.30 -9.72
C GLY A 446 3.90 -11.84 -10.15
N ALA A 447 4.76 -11.40 -9.23
CA ALA A 447 6.16 -11.06 -9.54
C ALA A 447 6.94 -12.29 -10.07
N ILE A 448 6.70 -13.48 -9.53
CA ILE A 448 7.29 -14.73 -10.05
C ILE A 448 6.74 -15.09 -11.44
N VAL A 449 5.45 -14.87 -11.70
CA VAL A 449 4.88 -15.06 -13.05
C VAL A 449 5.57 -14.15 -14.06
N LEU A 450 5.77 -12.86 -13.72
CA LEU A 450 6.48 -11.92 -14.58
C LEU A 450 7.95 -12.31 -14.78
N TYR A 451 8.65 -12.73 -13.74
CA TYR A 451 10.02 -13.21 -13.83
C TYR A 451 10.14 -14.47 -14.71
N ASP A 452 9.23 -15.44 -14.54
CA ASP A 452 9.21 -16.65 -15.36
C ASP A 452 8.89 -16.34 -16.83
N LEU A 453 7.99 -15.40 -17.08
CA LEU A 453 7.70 -14.90 -18.42
C LEU A 453 8.96 -14.30 -19.06
N GLN A 454 9.65 -13.40 -18.36
CA GLN A 454 10.91 -12.81 -18.82
C GLN A 454 11.93 -13.87 -19.23
N LYS A 455 12.14 -14.89 -18.37
CA LYS A 455 13.08 -15.98 -18.62
C LYS A 455 12.71 -16.82 -19.86
N LYS A 456 11.42 -16.97 -20.13
CA LYS A 456 10.92 -17.79 -21.26
C LYS A 456 10.90 -17.03 -22.58
N VAL A 457 10.52 -15.75 -22.56
CA VAL A 457 10.32 -14.97 -23.78
C VAL A 457 11.58 -14.19 -24.19
N GLY A 458 12.51 -13.99 -23.25
CA GLY A 458 13.74 -13.21 -23.42
C GLY A 458 13.53 -11.72 -23.10
N ASP A 459 14.63 -11.05 -22.74
CA ASP A 459 14.61 -9.68 -22.24
C ASP A 459 14.04 -8.67 -23.25
N GLU A 460 14.41 -8.77 -24.52
CA GLU A 460 13.98 -7.82 -25.54
C GLU A 460 12.46 -7.74 -25.66
N LYS A 461 11.81 -8.87 -25.88
CA LYS A 461 10.34 -8.93 -26.05
C LYS A 461 9.63 -8.62 -24.73
N PHE A 462 10.16 -9.11 -23.60
CA PHE A 462 9.57 -8.85 -22.30
C PHE A 462 9.60 -7.35 -21.96
N PHE A 463 10.74 -6.68 -22.10
CA PHE A 463 10.79 -5.24 -21.81
C PHE A 463 10.03 -4.41 -22.84
N LYS A 464 9.91 -4.85 -24.08
CA LYS A 464 8.99 -4.20 -25.04
C LYS A 464 7.54 -4.28 -24.56
N PHE A 465 7.12 -5.42 -24.02
CA PHE A 465 5.80 -5.59 -23.40
C PHE A 465 5.61 -4.64 -22.22
N MET A 466 6.54 -4.63 -21.24
CA MET A 466 6.49 -3.75 -20.07
C MET A 466 6.46 -2.26 -20.46
N GLN A 467 7.27 -1.84 -21.42
CA GLN A 467 7.30 -0.46 -21.93
C GLN A 467 5.99 -0.06 -22.60
N THR A 468 5.34 -0.99 -23.29
CA THR A 468 4.05 -0.74 -23.93
C THR A 468 2.95 -0.60 -22.89
N LEU A 469 2.94 -1.46 -21.86
CA LEU A 469 2.01 -1.35 -20.73
C LEU A 469 2.16 -0.01 -20.00
N ALA A 470 3.38 0.36 -19.64
CA ALA A 470 3.66 1.61 -18.93
C ALA A 470 3.21 2.87 -19.68
N LYS A 471 3.20 2.83 -21.03
CA LYS A 471 2.73 3.92 -21.89
C LYS A 471 1.20 3.95 -22.06
N SER A 472 0.54 2.82 -21.83
CA SER A 472 -0.88 2.63 -22.21
C SER A 472 -1.85 2.77 -21.04
N HIS A 473 -1.37 2.99 -19.81
CA HIS A 473 -2.21 3.13 -18.61
C HIS A 473 -3.29 2.04 -18.54
N VAL A 474 -2.85 0.78 -18.49
CA VAL A 474 -3.71 -0.41 -18.60
C VAL A 474 -4.52 -0.61 -17.32
N ASP A 475 -5.84 -0.67 -17.44
CA ASP A 475 -6.78 -0.84 -16.33
C ASP A 475 -7.64 -2.11 -16.43
N THR A 476 -7.54 -2.86 -17.53
CA THR A 476 -8.34 -4.07 -17.75
C THR A 476 -7.48 -5.26 -18.19
N HIS A 477 -7.92 -6.46 -17.83
CA HIS A 477 -7.30 -7.71 -18.27
C HIS A 477 -7.26 -7.83 -19.80
N VAL A 478 -8.33 -7.41 -20.49
CA VAL A 478 -8.43 -7.46 -21.95
C VAL A 478 -7.36 -6.60 -22.61
N GLN A 479 -7.11 -5.40 -22.12
CA GLN A 479 -6.04 -4.53 -22.63
C GLN A 479 -4.67 -5.15 -22.42
N LEU A 480 -4.38 -5.68 -21.21
CA LEU A 480 -3.14 -6.37 -20.91
C LEU A 480 -2.90 -7.53 -21.89
N MET A 481 -3.91 -8.39 -22.10
CA MET A 481 -3.78 -9.54 -22.97
C MET A 481 -3.60 -9.15 -24.45
N ASN A 482 -4.26 -8.09 -24.91
CA ASN A 482 -4.06 -7.56 -26.25
C ASN A 482 -2.64 -7.03 -26.46
N ILE A 483 -2.08 -6.30 -25.48
CA ILE A 483 -0.70 -5.81 -25.52
C ILE A 483 0.27 -7.00 -25.48
N ALA A 484 0.05 -8.01 -24.63
CA ALA A 484 0.87 -9.20 -24.59
C ALA A 484 0.89 -9.93 -25.95
N LYS A 485 -0.28 -10.10 -26.59
CA LYS A 485 -0.40 -10.70 -27.90
C LYS A 485 0.35 -9.91 -28.98
N ASN A 486 0.23 -8.59 -28.96
CA ASN A 486 0.84 -7.72 -29.98
C ASN A 486 2.36 -7.57 -29.82
N THR A 487 2.88 -7.64 -28.60
CA THR A 487 4.32 -7.43 -28.30
C THR A 487 5.11 -8.73 -28.27
N MET A 488 4.52 -9.81 -27.77
CA MET A 488 5.22 -11.08 -27.56
C MET A 488 4.65 -12.23 -28.41
N GLY A 489 3.41 -12.11 -28.89
CA GLY A 489 2.70 -13.12 -29.67
C GLY A 489 1.69 -13.94 -28.87
N SER A 490 0.72 -14.55 -29.56
CA SER A 490 -0.42 -15.27 -28.95
C SER A 490 0.01 -16.39 -28.01
N LYS A 491 1.10 -17.10 -28.29
CA LYS A 491 1.66 -18.15 -27.41
C LYS A 491 1.90 -17.63 -26.00
N TRP A 492 2.48 -16.43 -25.87
CA TRP A 492 2.86 -15.88 -24.58
C TRP A 492 1.68 -15.21 -23.86
N ALA A 493 0.74 -14.64 -24.61
CA ALA A 493 -0.53 -14.21 -24.07
C ALA A 493 -1.28 -15.41 -23.44
N SER A 494 -1.44 -16.52 -24.16
CA SER A 494 -2.06 -17.73 -23.61
C SER A 494 -1.28 -18.32 -22.42
N TRP A 495 0.04 -18.18 -22.41
CA TRP A 495 0.85 -18.62 -21.25
C TRP A 495 0.56 -17.77 -20.00
N ILE A 496 0.44 -16.44 -20.15
CA ILE A 496 0.06 -15.54 -19.01
C ILE A 496 -1.31 -15.98 -18.49
N GLU A 497 -2.31 -16.12 -19.37
CA GLU A 497 -3.68 -16.55 -19.01
C GLU A 497 -3.67 -17.84 -18.19
N MET A 498 -2.97 -18.86 -18.68
CA MET A 498 -2.82 -20.14 -18.00
C MET A 498 -2.18 -19.98 -16.60
N ARG A 499 -1.16 -19.12 -16.48
CA ARG A 499 -0.46 -18.90 -15.20
C ARG A 499 -1.29 -18.13 -14.18
N LEU A 500 -2.17 -17.25 -14.63
CA LEU A 500 -3.10 -16.55 -13.76
C LEU A 500 -4.20 -17.47 -13.21
N GLN A 501 -4.54 -18.54 -13.93
CA GLN A 501 -5.53 -19.56 -13.55
C GLN A 501 -4.96 -20.67 -12.64
N GLN A 502 -3.67 -20.80 -12.56
CA GLN A 502 -2.95 -21.75 -11.70
C GLN A 502 -2.57 -21.12 -10.36
#